data_db3d33d83012861758d63e425c2ed512
#
_entry.id   db3d33d83012861758d63e425c2ed512
#
_cell.length_a   1.000
_cell.length_b   1.000
_cell.length_c   1.000
_cell.angle_alpha   90.00
_cell.angle_beta   90.00
_cell.angle_gamma   90.00
#
_symmetry.space_group_name_H-M   'P 1'
#
loop_
_entity.id
_entity.type
_entity.pdbx_description
1 polymer ?
#
loop_
_entity_poly.entity_id
_entity_poly.type
_entity_poly.pdbx_seq_one_letter_code
_entity_poly.pdbx_strand_id
1 'polypeptide(L)'
;MKIAVIGTGIAGNVAAYHLNKHHEITVFEANDYVGGHTHTHTVEGAGGPHAVDSGFIVFNYATYPQFTGLLAELGVEAQLSEMSFGVRCDTTGLEYMGSSLNTLFAQRRNLLRPSFWGMIGDILRFNRTAGELLADAENNITLGDYLAEQGYGEAFIHHYLIPMAAAVWSADHQLMEQFPARYLLQFFHNHGLLKVADRPDWYVIKGGSKVYAEALTRAHREHIRLSTPVLAVRREASRVIVTSAAGDETFDALFVACHSDQALALLEDPSETERAVLGAICYQDNEVLLHTDSSLMPRRRRAWAAWNYHLQDTVAGAGPVAVTYNMNILQGFDCDQQYCVTLNNSAAIDPHQVIARMHYQHPVYTPESVAAQGRQAEINGPMRTYYCGAYWRYGFHEDGVVSALDALEHFERSQGDRER
;
A
#
# COMPACT_ATOMS: atom_id res chain seq x y z
N MET A 1 -22.54 -23.56 2.97
CA MET A 1 -23.13 -22.28 3.34
C MET A 1 -23.11 -21.37 2.13
N LYS A 2 -24.00 -20.38 2.06
CA LYS A 2 -23.99 -19.31 1.06
C LYS A 2 -23.30 -18.08 1.68
N ILE A 3 -22.17 -17.65 1.12
CA ILE A 3 -21.31 -16.61 1.72
C ILE A 3 -21.13 -15.46 0.76
N ALA A 4 -21.34 -14.24 1.24
CA ALA A 4 -21.03 -13.02 0.50
C ALA A 4 -19.59 -12.56 0.80
N VAL A 5 -18.89 -12.05 -0.22
CA VAL A 5 -17.61 -11.36 -0.09
C VAL A 5 -17.76 -9.99 -0.75
N ILE A 6 -17.42 -8.91 -0.06
CA ILE A 6 -17.46 -7.54 -0.57
C ILE A 6 -16.05 -7.04 -0.84
N GLY A 7 -15.74 -6.79 -2.11
CA GLY A 7 -14.45 -6.32 -2.60
C GLY A 7 -13.56 -7.43 -3.16
N THR A 8 -12.87 -7.12 -4.26
CA THR A 8 -11.93 -8.00 -4.95
C THR A 8 -10.48 -7.54 -4.86
N GLY A 9 -10.13 -6.75 -3.84
CA GLY A 9 -8.73 -6.52 -3.47
C GLY A 9 -8.06 -7.81 -3.03
N ILE A 10 -6.76 -7.78 -2.74
CA ILE A 10 -6.01 -8.98 -2.35
C ILE A 10 -6.68 -9.74 -1.19
N ALA A 11 -7.17 -9.06 -0.16
CA ALA A 11 -7.81 -9.71 0.98
C ALA A 11 -9.12 -10.43 0.58
N GLY A 12 -9.98 -9.77 -0.20
CA GLY A 12 -11.24 -10.36 -0.66
C GLY A 12 -11.02 -11.55 -1.60
N ASN A 13 -10.07 -11.45 -2.51
CA ASN A 13 -9.73 -12.54 -3.43
C ASN A 13 -9.14 -13.75 -2.69
N VAL A 14 -8.29 -13.53 -1.67
CA VAL A 14 -7.76 -14.63 -0.83
C VAL A 14 -8.89 -15.29 -0.03
N ALA A 15 -9.75 -14.50 0.60
CA ALA A 15 -10.91 -15.04 1.32
C ALA A 15 -11.82 -15.86 0.37
N ALA A 16 -12.16 -15.30 -0.80
CA ALA A 16 -12.98 -15.98 -1.79
C ALA A 16 -12.35 -17.28 -2.32
N TYR A 17 -11.03 -17.27 -2.57
CA TYR A 17 -10.28 -18.44 -3.03
C TYR A 17 -10.38 -19.62 -2.05
N HIS A 18 -10.24 -19.35 -0.75
CA HIS A 18 -10.35 -20.39 0.28
C HIS A 18 -11.80 -20.82 0.50
N LEU A 19 -12.72 -19.88 0.59
CA LEU A 19 -14.16 -20.17 0.82
C LEU A 19 -14.79 -20.98 -0.32
N ASN A 20 -14.43 -20.70 -1.56
CA ASN A 20 -14.95 -21.39 -2.73
C ASN A 20 -14.64 -22.90 -2.77
N LYS A 21 -13.66 -23.35 -1.99
CA LYS A 21 -13.31 -24.78 -1.90
C LYS A 21 -14.41 -25.61 -1.21
N HIS A 22 -15.22 -24.97 -0.35
CA HIS A 22 -16.16 -25.66 0.55
C HIS A 22 -17.56 -25.01 0.63
N HIS A 23 -17.75 -23.81 0.05
CA HIS A 23 -18.97 -23.02 0.20
C HIS A 23 -19.42 -22.44 -1.14
N GLU A 24 -20.71 -22.14 -1.25
CA GLU A 24 -21.25 -21.31 -2.33
C GLU A 24 -20.94 -19.86 -2.04
N ILE A 25 -20.22 -19.18 -2.93
CA ILE A 25 -19.84 -17.79 -2.73
C ILE A 25 -20.47 -16.87 -3.76
N THR A 26 -20.69 -15.63 -3.37
CA THR A 26 -20.96 -14.50 -4.26
C THR A 26 -20.01 -13.36 -3.89
N VAL A 27 -19.24 -12.88 -4.86
CA VAL A 27 -18.29 -11.79 -4.65
C VAL A 27 -18.82 -10.53 -5.34
N PHE A 28 -18.93 -9.44 -4.58
CA PHE A 28 -19.41 -8.14 -5.07
C PHE A 28 -18.22 -7.21 -5.26
N GLU A 29 -18.07 -6.64 -6.47
CA GLU A 29 -17.04 -5.65 -6.79
C GLU A 29 -17.70 -4.41 -7.39
N ALA A 30 -17.35 -3.25 -6.85
CA ALA A 30 -17.89 -1.97 -7.31
C ALA A 30 -17.28 -1.52 -8.66
N ASN A 31 -16.01 -1.86 -8.90
CA ASN A 31 -15.31 -1.54 -10.13
C ASN A 31 -15.71 -2.49 -11.27
N ASP A 32 -15.33 -2.13 -12.49
CA ASP A 32 -15.46 -2.94 -13.70
C ASP A 32 -14.29 -3.92 -13.91
N TYR A 33 -13.36 -3.98 -12.94
CA TYR A 33 -12.20 -4.89 -12.94
C TYR A 33 -11.99 -5.54 -11.57
N VAL A 34 -11.28 -6.67 -11.55
CA VAL A 34 -10.89 -7.41 -10.36
C VAL A 34 -9.50 -6.97 -9.91
N GLY A 35 -9.30 -6.76 -8.60
CA GLY A 35 -7.96 -6.58 -8.03
C GLY A 35 -7.81 -5.41 -7.05
N GLY A 36 -8.72 -4.44 -7.04
CA GLY A 36 -8.55 -3.24 -6.22
C GLY A 36 -7.28 -2.49 -6.60
N HIS A 37 -6.31 -2.38 -5.68
CA HIS A 37 -4.98 -1.79 -5.95
C HIS A 37 -4.09 -2.67 -6.84
N THR A 38 -4.45 -3.90 -7.14
CA THR A 38 -3.83 -4.71 -8.20
C THR A 38 -4.41 -4.27 -9.53
N HIS A 39 -3.81 -3.26 -10.14
CA HIS A 39 -4.32 -2.64 -11.35
C HIS A 39 -3.21 -2.51 -12.39
N THR A 40 -3.30 -3.35 -13.42
CA THR A 40 -2.34 -3.41 -14.53
C THR A 40 -2.97 -2.85 -15.80
N HIS A 41 -2.32 -1.86 -16.42
CA HIS A 41 -2.71 -1.28 -17.71
C HIS A 41 -1.91 -1.92 -18.82
N THR A 42 -2.58 -2.29 -19.90
CA THR A 42 -1.90 -2.71 -21.13
C THR A 42 -1.69 -1.48 -22.00
N VAL A 43 -0.42 -1.11 -22.21
CA VAL A 43 -0.03 0.10 -22.96
C VAL A 43 0.71 -0.32 -24.22
N GLU A 44 0.22 0.10 -25.39
CA GLU A 44 0.91 -0.14 -26.66
C GLU A 44 2.17 0.74 -26.75
N GLY A 45 3.30 0.13 -27.10
CA GLY A 45 4.59 0.80 -27.21
C GLY A 45 5.41 0.28 -28.37
N ALA A 46 6.53 0.93 -28.68
CA ALA A 46 7.50 0.44 -29.63
C ALA A 46 8.10 -0.87 -29.13
N GLY A 47 7.80 -1.98 -29.78
CA GLY A 47 8.22 -3.33 -29.35
C GLY A 47 7.09 -4.22 -28.84
N GLY A 48 5.86 -3.71 -28.80
CA GLY A 48 4.67 -4.44 -28.40
C GLY A 48 4.03 -3.89 -27.12
N PRO A 49 3.00 -4.56 -26.61
CA PRO A 49 2.27 -4.12 -25.42
C PRO A 49 3.10 -4.32 -24.13
N HIS A 50 3.09 -3.32 -23.28
CA HIS A 50 3.66 -3.36 -21.93
C HIS A 50 2.55 -3.45 -20.88
N ALA A 51 2.70 -4.33 -19.90
CA ALA A 51 1.82 -4.46 -18.76
C ALA A 51 2.34 -3.57 -17.62
N VAL A 52 1.77 -2.39 -17.44
CA VAL A 52 2.24 -1.38 -16.48
C VAL A 52 1.34 -1.38 -15.25
N ASP A 53 1.90 -1.68 -14.09
CA ASP A 53 1.20 -1.65 -12.82
C ASP A 53 1.09 -0.22 -12.26
N SER A 54 -0.08 0.14 -11.72
CA SER A 54 -0.32 1.49 -11.19
C SER A 54 -0.62 1.54 -9.69
N GLY A 55 -0.83 0.39 -9.05
CA GLY A 55 -1.08 0.30 -7.61
C GLY A 55 -0.06 -0.60 -6.93
N PHE A 56 -0.36 -1.89 -6.79
CA PHE A 56 0.62 -2.85 -6.28
C PHE A 56 1.69 -3.16 -7.33
N ILE A 57 2.96 -2.99 -6.97
CA ILE A 57 4.09 -3.14 -7.89
C ILE A 57 5.11 -4.15 -7.37
N VAL A 58 5.67 -3.93 -6.18
CA VAL A 58 6.85 -4.66 -5.68
C VAL A 58 6.58 -5.46 -4.41
N PHE A 59 7.31 -6.55 -4.25
CA PHE A 59 7.32 -7.39 -3.04
C PHE A 59 8.71 -8.01 -2.85
N ASN A 60 8.95 -8.67 -1.72
CA ASN A 60 10.16 -9.43 -1.46
C ASN A 60 9.85 -10.72 -0.69
N TYR A 61 10.73 -11.69 -0.78
CA TYR A 61 10.53 -13.00 -0.13
C TYR A 61 10.74 -12.96 1.39
N ALA A 62 11.42 -11.94 1.92
CA ALA A 62 11.71 -11.87 3.35
C ALA A 62 10.50 -11.39 4.17
N THR A 63 9.72 -10.44 3.65
CA THR A 63 8.63 -9.79 4.38
C THR A 63 7.23 -10.09 3.81
N TYR A 64 7.15 -10.91 2.74
CA TYR A 64 5.88 -11.31 2.10
C TYR A 64 5.72 -12.84 2.06
N PRO A 65 5.90 -13.58 3.20
CA PRO A 65 5.91 -15.04 3.18
C PRO A 65 4.56 -15.66 2.76
N GLN A 66 3.42 -15.10 3.18
CA GLN A 66 2.11 -15.62 2.82
C GLN A 66 1.79 -15.33 1.34
N PHE A 67 2.08 -14.10 0.89
CA PHE A 67 1.87 -13.73 -0.50
C PHE A 67 2.76 -14.55 -1.46
N THR A 68 4.04 -14.72 -1.12
CA THR A 68 4.96 -15.52 -1.95
C THR A 68 4.60 -17.01 -1.93
N GLY A 69 4.11 -17.53 -0.81
CA GLY A 69 3.54 -18.87 -0.71
C GLY A 69 2.33 -19.04 -1.63
N LEU A 70 1.44 -18.05 -1.66
CA LEU A 70 0.29 -18.01 -2.56
C LEU A 70 0.72 -17.98 -4.04
N LEU A 71 1.72 -17.15 -4.40
CA LEU A 71 2.27 -17.11 -5.76
C LEU A 71 2.81 -18.48 -6.20
N ALA A 72 3.51 -19.17 -5.30
CA ALA A 72 4.03 -20.50 -5.56
C ALA A 72 2.90 -21.53 -5.77
N GLU A 73 1.84 -21.49 -4.95
CA GLU A 73 0.65 -22.36 -5.10
C GLU A 73 -0.04 -22.11 -6.44
N LEU A 74 -0.12 -20.85 -6.88
CA LEU A 74 -0.76 -20.46 -8.14
C LEU A 74 0.13 -20.65 -9.38
N GLY A 75 1.42 -20.98 -9.21
CA GLY A 75 2.38 -21.10 -10.29
C GLY A 75 2.70 -19.77 -10.99
N VAL A 76 2.66 -18.65 -10.26
CA VAL A 76 2.91 -17.31 -10.79
C VAL A 76 4.39 -16.96 -10.67
N GLU A 77 5.00 -16.55 -11.78
CA GLU A 77 6.41 -16.18 -11.83
C GLU A 77 6.65 -14.73 -11.41
N ALA A 78 7.76 -14.53 -10.71
CA ALA A 78 8.30 -13.22 -10.35
C ALA A 78 9.60 -12.95 -11.10
N GLN A 79 9.95 -11.67 -11.26
CA GLN A 79 11.24 -11.22 -11.78
C GLN A 79 11.87 -10.19 -10.86
N LEU A 80 13.20 -10.11 -10.84
CA LEU A 80 13.94 -9.11 -10.06
C LEU A 80 13.54 -7.69 -10.47
N SER A 81 13.43 -6.84 -9.47
CA SER A 81 13.17 -5.40 -9.60
C SER A 81 14.31 -4.60 -9.00
N GLU A 82 14.62 -3.46 -9.57
CA GLU A 82 15.51 -2.48 -8.95
C GLU A 82 14.69 -1.54 -8.05
N MET A 83 14.92 -1.65 -6.73
CA MET A 83 14.31 -0.76 -5.75
C MET A 83 15.29 0.32 -5.34
N SER A 84 15.04 1.54 -5.78
CA SER A 84 15.87 2.70 -5.51
C SER A 84 15.01 3.92 -5.18
N PHE A 85 15.55 4.83 -4.37
CA PHE A 85 14.88 6.04 -3.91
C PHE A 85 15.71 7.27 -4.25
N GLY A 86 15.07 8.25 -4.91
CA GLY A 86 15.66 9.51 -5.30
C GLY A 86 14.84 10.69 -4.79
N VAL A 87 15.50 11.81 -4.61
CA VAL A 87 14.90 13.08 -4.19
C VAL A 87 15.25 14.17 -5.18
N ARG A 88 14.24 14.96 -5.55
CA ARG A 88 14.36 16.25 -6.23
C ARG A 88 13.69 17.31 -5.37
N CYS A 89 14.40 18.36 -5.02
CA CYS A 89 13.89 19.52 -4.30
C CYS A 89 14.04 20.76 -5.17
N ASP A 90 12.92 21.42 -5.50
CA ASP A 90 12.93 22.60 -6.37
C ASP A 90 13.51 23.82 -5.64
N THR A 91 13.18 24.03 -4.36
CA THR A 91 13.66 25.17 -3.54
C THR A 91 15.19 25.20 -3.41
N THR A 92 15.79 24.05 -3.08
CA THR A 92 17.26 23.97 -2.87
C THR A 92 18.04 23.57 -4.13
N GLY A 93 17.32 23.09 -5.14
CA GLY A 93 17.85 22.47 -6.35
C GLY A 93 18.64 21.19 -6.05
N LEU A 94 18.35 20.51 -4.93
CA LEU A 94 18.98 19.26 -4.55
C LEU A 94 18.40 18.09 -5.36
N GLU A 95 19.31 17.28 -5.94
CA GLU A 95 18.95 16.03 -6.59
C GLU A 95 19.97 14.96 -6.21
N TYR A 96 19.51 13.81 -5.75
CA TYR A 96 20.35 12.65 -5.45
C TYR A 96 19.53 11.36 -5.49
N MET A 97 20.22 10.21 -5.52
CA MET A 97 19.67 8.88 -5.40
C MET A 97 20.57 8.02 -4.51
N GLY A 98 19.98 7.26 -3.60
CA GLY A 98 20.69 6.64 -2.48
C GLY A 98 21.38 5.29 -2.75
N SER A 99 21.49 4.80 -4.01
CA SER A 99 21.96 3.43 -4.28
C SER A 99 23.48 3.26 -4.33
N SER A 100 24.23 4.32 -4.63
CA SER A 100 25.69 4.28 -4.71
C SER A 100 26.29 5.65 -4.45
N LEU A 101 27.61 5.71 -4.16
CA LEU A 101 28.30 7.01 -4.05
C LEU A 101 28.21 7.83 -5.33
N ASN A 102 28.20 7.19 -6.50
CA ASN A 102 28.10 7.88 -7.78
C ASN A 102 26.74 8.55 -7.97
N THR A 103 25.66 7.92 -7.54
CA THR A 103 24.28 8.42 -7.62
C THR A 103 23.96 9.35 -6.45
N LEU A 104 24.47 9.10 -5.25
CA LEU A 104 24.35 9.98 -4.10
C LEU A 104 24.96 11.36 -4.40
N PHE A 105 26.11 11.38 -5.06
CA PHE A 105 26.76 12.58 -5.57
C PHE A 105 26.47 12.82 -7.06
N ALA A 106 25.25 12.54 -7.53
CA ALA A 106 24.80 12.86 -8.90
C ALA A 106 25.06 14.34 -9.23
N GLN A 107 24.88 15.21 -8.23
CA GLN A 107 25.36 16.60 -8.24
C GLN A 107 26.69 16.69 -7.54
N ARG A 108 27.81 16.73 -8.28
CA ARG A 108 29.19 16.79 -7.71
C ARG A 108 29.42 17.96 -6.74
N ARG A 109 28.65 19.07 -6.88
CA ARG A 109 28.69 20.20 -5.95
C ARG A 109 28.34 19.81 -4.50
N ASN A 110 27.58 18.73 -4.30
CA ASN A 110 27.19 18.26 -2.97
C ASN A 110 28.37 17.72 -2.16
N LEU A 111 29.48 17.36 -2.81
CA LEU A 111 30.76 17.05 -2.13
C LEU A 111 31.28 18.21 -1.29
N LEU A 112 30.96 19.46 -1.67
CA LEU A 112 31.37 20.68 -1.00
C LEU A 112 30.29 21.29 -0.09
N ARG A 113 29.17 20.61 0.10
CA ARG A 113 28.04 21.09 0.94
C ARG A 113 28.09 20.47 2.33
N PRO A 114 28.37 21.23 3.42
CA PRO A 114 28.38 20.66 4.77
C PRO A 114 27.04 20.07 5.20
N SER A 115 25.92 20.71 4.82
CA SER A 115 24.57 20.20 5.13
C SER A 115 24.29 18.84 4.51
N PHE A 116 24.85 18.55 3.34
CA PHE A 116 24.68 17.25 2.70
C PHE A 116 25.46 16.14 3.44
N TRP A 117 26.68 16.47 3.92
CA TRP A 117 27.46 15.56 4.78
C TRP A 117 26.80 15.37 6.15
N GLY A 118 26.20 16.43 6.71
CA GLY A 118 25.40 16.33 7.94
C GLY A 118 24.21 15.37 7.76
N MET A 119 23.49 15.48 6.65
CA MET A 119 22.41 14.54 6.30
C MET A 119 22.91 13.09 6.24
N ILE A 120 24.04 12.82 5.58
CA ILE A 120 24.62 11.47 5.53
C ILE A 120 25.01 10.98 6.93
N GLY A 121 25.61 11.83 7.75
CA GLY A 121 25.94 11.51 9.14
C GLY A 121 24.71 11.14 9.96
N ASP A 122 23.63 11.90 9.80
CA ASP A 122 22.36 11.65 10.48
C ASP A 122 21.68 10.36 9.98
N ILE A 123 21.75 10.04 8.68
CA ILE A 123 21.28 8.74 8.15
C ILE A 123 21.99 7.58 8.85
N LEU A 124 23.31 7.63 8.95
CA LEU A 124 24.11 6.59 9.59
C LEU A 124 23.82 6.49 11.09
N ARG A 125 23.63 7.63 11.76
CA ARG A 125 23.25 7.71 13.17
C ARG A 125 21.86 7.09 13.38
N PHE A 126 20.87 7.51 12.61
CA PHE A 126 19.49 7.00 12.65
C PHE A 126 19.45 5.48 12.47
N ASN A 127 20.10 4.96 11.45
CA ASN A 127 20.14 3.52 11.19
C ASN A 127 20.72 2.71 12.35
N ARG A 128 21.67 3.30 13.10
CA ARG A 128 22.31 2.65 14.25
C ARG A 128 21.43 2.72 15.51
N THR A 129 20.77 3.86 15.77
CA THR A 129 20.04 4.11 17.01
C THR A 129 18.57 3.71 16.95
N ALA A 130 17.99 3.51 15.76
CA ALA A 130 16.59 3.10 15.58
C ALA A 130 16.23 1.83 16.38
N GLY A 131 17.16 0.90 16.56
CA GLY A 131 16.96 -0.31 17.36
C GLY A 131 16.67 -0.06 18.83
N GLU A 132 17.14 1.06 19.39
CA GLU A 132 16.93 1.42 20.80
C GLU A 132 15.44 1.72 21.05
N LEU A 133 14.79 2.48 20.16
CA LEU A 133 13.35 2.75 20.26
C LEU A 133 12.51 1.49 20.04
N LEU A 134 12.96 0.59 19.16
CA LEU A 134 12.25 -0.68 18.91
C LEU A 134 12.25 -1.61 20.13
N ALA A 135 13.28 -1.52 21.01
CA ALA A 135 13.38 -2.31 22.23
C ALA A 135 12.38 -1.86 23.32
N ASP A 136 11.89 -0.63 23.26
CA ASP A 136 10.92 -0.08 24.21
C ASP A 136 9.48 -0.23 23.66
N ALA A 137 8.78 -1.28 24.07
CA ALA A 137 7.44 -1.61 23.58
C ALA A 137 6.36 -0.61 24.02
N GLU A 138 6.55 0.08 25.13
CA GLU A 138 5.59 1.02 25.72
C GLU A 138 5.74 2.44 25.17
N ASN A 139 6.78 2.70 24.38
CA ASN A 139 7.06 4.02 23.84
C ASN A 139 6.11 4.37 22.68
N ASN A 140 5.26 5.36 22.90
CA ASN A 140 4.26 5.86 21.95
C ASN A 140 4.62 7.25 21.39
N ILE A 141 5.90 7.63 21.41
CA ILE A 141 6.37 8.93 20.90
C ILE A 141 6.02 9.09 19.43
N THR A 142 5.66 10.31 19.01
CA THR A 142 5.47 10.64 17.62
C THR A 142 6.82 10.74 16.89
N LEU A 143 6.81 10.62 15.58
CA LEU A 143 8.03 10.78 14.78
C LEU A 143 8.64 12.18 14.94
N GLY A 144 7.79 13.23 14.94
CA GLY A 144 8.24 14.61 15.12
C GLY A 144 8.94 14.82 16.46
N ASP A 145 8.32 14.37 17.57
CA ASP A 145 8.91 14.48 18.90
C ASP A 145 10.21 13.67 19.01
N TYR A 146 10.24 12.44 18.49
CA TYR A 146 11.45 11.62 18.46
C TYR A 146 12.60 12.31 17.72
N LEU A 147 12.33 12.90 16.55
CA LEU A 147 13.35 13.60 15.77
C LEU A 147 13.88 14.85 16.49
N ALA A 148 12.99 15.58 17.18
CA ALA A 148 13.35 16.75 17.97
C ALA A 148 14.19 16.36 19.21
N GLU A 149 13.78 15.34 19.97
CA GLU A 149 14.52 14.85 21.13
C GLU A 149 15.92 14.35 20.76
N GLN A 150 16.04 13.67 19.62
CA GLN A 150 17.33 13.15 19.14
C GLN A 150 18.19 14.22 18.47
N GLY A 151 17.65 15.42 18.20
CA GLY A 151 18.38 16.53 17.61
C GLY A 151 18.91 16.22 16.21
N TYR A 152 18.06 15.63 15.34
CA TYR A 152 18.40 15.43 13.93
C TYR A 152 18.36 16.74 13.15
N GLY A 153 19.24 16.88 12.15
CA GLY A 153 19.34 18.08 11.33
C GLY A 153 18.21 18.18 10.29
N GLU A 154 17.81 19.43 9.98
CA GLU A 154 16.79 19.78 8.97
C GLU A 154 16.96 19.06 7.63
N ALA A 155 18.24 18.95 7.15
CA ALA A 155 18.52 18.30 5.89
C ALA A 155 18.20 16.79 5.91
N PHE A 156 18.41 16.12 7.05
CA PHE A 156 18.02 14.72 7.23
C PHE A 156 16.51 14.58 7.30
N ILE A 157 15.85 15.42 8.09
CA ILE A 157 14.40 15.37 8.30
C ILE A 157 13.68 15.60 6.96
N HIS A 158 13.95 16.74 6.31
CA HIS A 158 13.16 17.21 5.18
C HIS A 158 13.63 16.74 3.80
N HIS A 159 14.86 16.25 3.66
CA HIS A 159 15.35 15.76 2.38
C HIS A 159 15.60 14.24 2.35
N TYR A 160 15.42 13.53 3.46
CA TYR A 160 15.62 12.08 3.49
C TYR A 160 14.48 11.35 4.20
N LEU A 161 14.31 11.54 5.53
CA LEU A 161 13.46 10.66 6.32
C LEU A 161 11.97 10.87 6.03
N ILE A 162 11.49 12.10 6.16
CA ILE A 162 10.06 12.40 5.91
C ILE A 162 9.69 12.11 4.45
N PRO A 163 10.49 12.52 3.42
CA PRO A 163 10.23 12.13 2.05
C PRO A 163 10.12 10.62 1.84
N MET A 164 11.03 9.85 2.42
CA MET A 164 11.02 8.41 2.28
C MET A 164 9.82 7.77 2.99
N ALA A 165 9.53 8.19 4.22
CA ALA A 165 8.38 7.70 4.98
C ALA A 165 7.06 8.07 4.29
N ALA A 166 6.93 9.31 3.86
CA ALA A 166 5.76 9.80 3.16
C ALA A 166 5.55 9.10 1.80
N ALA A 167 6.62 8.76 1.08
CA ALA A 167 6.51 7.99 -0.17
C ALA A 167 5.99 6.56 0.05
N VAL A 168 6.30 5.94 1.19
CA VAL A 168 5.86 4.58 1.54
C VAL A 168 4.34 4.50 1.72
N TRP A 169 3.73 5.49 2.37
CA TRP A 169 2.29 5.50 2.68
C TRP A 169 1.50 6.56 1.92
N SER A 170 2.17 7.30 1.00
CA SER A 170 1.57 8.43 0.27
C SER A 170 0.97 9.50 1.21
N ALA A 171 1.51 9.61 2.42
CA ALA A 171 0.99 10.47 3.47
C ALA A 171 1.48 11.91 3.34
N ASP A 172 0.68 12.86 3.86
CA ASP A 172 1.07 14.26 3.97
C ASP A 172 2.28 14.42 4.93
N HIS A 173 3.10 15.42 4.67
CA HIS A 173 4.29 15.74 5.46
C HIS A 173 3.97 15.97 6.95
N GLN A 174 2.91 16.73 7.23
CA GLN A 174 2.48 17.03 8.60
C GLN A 174 1.92 15.80 9.32
N LEU A 175 1.23 14.91 8.57
CA LEU A 175 0.75 13.65 9.11
C LEU A 175 1.92 12.73 9.50
N MET A 176 3.02 12.77 8.75
CA MET A 176 4.21 11.96 9.08
C MET A 176 4.87 12.38 10.40
N GLU A 177 4.80 13.65 10.78
CA GLU A 177 5.32 14.09 12.09
C GLU A 177 4.49 13.53 13.26
N GLN A 178 3.19 13.32 13.06
CA GLN A 178 2.28 12.72 14.06
C GLN A 178 2.29 11.18 14.02
N PHE A 179 2.98 10.61 13.05
CA PHE A 179 3.05 9.15 12.87
C PHE A 179 3.73 8.49 14.08
N PRO A 180 3.27 7.32 14.56
CA PRO A 180 3.95 6.62 15.65
C PRO A 180 5.37 6.21 15.24
N ALA A 181 6.39 6.79 15.91
CA ALA A 181 7.79 6.58 15.53
C ALA A 181 8.17 5.10 15.52
N ARG A 182 7.76 4.36 16.56
CA ARG A 182 8.06 2.93 16.68
C ARG A 182 7.45 2.11 15.54
N TYR A 183 6.24 2.44 15.09
CA TYR A 183 5.56 1.76 13.98
C TYR A 183 6.33 1.97 12.66
N LEU A 184 6.77 3.20 12.39
CA LEU A 184 7.63 3.52 11.25
C LEU A 184 8.95 2.74 11.31
N LEU A 185 9.63 2.79 12.44
CA LEU A 185 10.94 2.14 12.59
C LEU A 185 10.83 0.61 12.49
N GLN A 186 9.75 0.01 13.00
CA GLN A 186 9.49 -1.41 12.86
C GLN A 186 9.31 -1.79 11.38
N PHE A 187 8.56 -1.00 10.63
CA PHE A 187 8.42 -1.18 9.20
C PHE A 187 9.77 -1.07 8.48
N PHE A 188 10.55 -0.02 8.76
CA PHE A 188 11.88 0.18 8.16
C PHE A 188 12.84 -0.96 8.51
N HIS A 189 12.80 -1.44 9.76
CA HIS A 189 13.59 -2.58 10.19
C HIS A 189 13.23 -3.84 9.39
N ASN A 190 11.95 -4.18 9.33
CA ASN A 190 11.44 -5.37 8.63
C ASN A 190 11.83 -5.37 7.15
N HIS A 191 11.74 -4.21 6.49
CA HIS A 191 12.03 -4.06 5.06
C HIS A 191 13.51 -3.77 4.74
N GLY A 192 14.39 -3.80 5.73
CA GLY A 192 15.82 -3.56 5.56
C GLY A 192 16.17 -2.12 5.18
N LEU A 193 15.27 -1.16 5.40
CA LEU A 193 15.49 0.25 5.07
C LEU A 193 16.46 0.94 6.04
N LEU A 194 16.66 0.37 7.23
CA LEU A 194 17.69 0.80 8.19
C LEU A 194 19.08 0.21 7.89
N LYS A 195 19.24 -0.54 6.81
CA LYS A 195 20.53 -1.13 6.40
C LYS A 195 21.12 -0.37 5.21
N VAL A 196 22.45 -0.23 5.23
CA VAL A 196 23.20 0.31 4.08
C VAL A 196 23.55 -0.79 3.08
N ALA A 197 23.83 -2.00 3.58
CA ALA A 197 24.13 -3.20 2.80
C ALA A 197 23.20 -4.35 3.20
N ASP A 198 23.23 -5.43 2.46
CA ASP A 198 22.42 -6.65 2.71
C ASP A 198 20.92 -6.37 2.80
N ARG A 199 20.42 -5.51 1.92
CA ARG A 199 19.00 -5.26 1.75
C ARG A 199 18.34 -6.44 1.02
N PRO A 200 17.06 -6.75 1.30
CA PRO A 200 16.35 -7.80 0.56
C PRO A 200 16.27 -7.44 -0.92
N ASP A 201 16.35 -8.44 -1.78
CA ASP A 201 16.02 -8.32 -3.20
C ASP A 201 14.54 -8.09 -3.36
N TRP A 202 14.18 -7.17 -4.26
CA TRP A 202 12.80 -6.87 -4.59
C TRP A 202 12.40 -7.51 -5.92
N TYR A 203 11.12 -7.81 -6.04
CA TYR A 203 10.55 -8.50 -7.19
C TYR A 203 9.27 -7.82 -7.63
N VAL A 204 8.92 -8.02 -8.90
CA VAL A 204 7.62 -7.71 -9.51
C VAL A 204 7.04 -8.98 -10.11
N ILE A 205 5.72 -9.01 -10.29
CA ILE A 205 5.07 -10.11 -11.00
C ILE A 205 5.41 -10.01 -12.49
N LYS A 206 5.91 -11.10 -13.05
CA LYS A 206 6.20 -11.18 -14.49
C LYS A 206 4.91 -11.07 -15.31
N GLY A 207 4.85 -10.07 -16.18
CA GLY A 207 3.65 -9.77 -16.98
C GLY A 207 2.62 -8.88 -16.27
N GLY A 208 3.01 -8.27 -15.14
CA GLY A 208 2.18 -7.37 -14.34
C GLY A 208 1.35 -8.07 -13.27
N SER A 209 0.94 -7.31 -12.28
CA SER A 209 0.26 -7.83 -11.10
C SER A 209 -1.10 -8.50 -11.39
N LYS A 210 -1.77 -8.13 -12.49
CA LYS A 210 -3.00 -8.80 -12.95
C LYS A 210 -2.86 -10.31 -13.09
N VAL A 211 -1.64 -10.82 -13.42
CA VAL A 211 -1.39 -12.25 -13.65
C VAL A 211 -1.73 -13.07 -12.41
N TYR A 212 -1.32 -12.63 -11.23
CA TYR A 212 -1.66 -13.34 -10.00
C TYR A 212 -3.16 -13.20 -9.65
N ALA A 213 -3.75 -12.03 -9.88
CA ALA A 213 -5.17 -11.81 -9.60
C ALA A 213 -6.06 -12.69 -10.47
N GLU A 214 -5.71 -12.84 -11.75
CA GLU A 214 -6.39 -13.74 -12.69
C GLU A 214 -6.22 -15.22 -12.29
N ALA A 215 -5.01 -15.61 -11.86
CA ALA A 215 -4.75 -16.97 -11.39
C ALA A 215 -5.54 -17.29 -10.11
N LEU A 216 -5.55 -16.36 -9.15
CA LEU A 216 -6.23 -16.50 -7.87
C LEU A 216 -7.75 -16.61 -8.02
N THR A 217 -8.33 -15.85 -8.95
CA THR A 217 -9.79 -15.80 -9.15
C THR A 217 -10.30 -16.81 -10.17
N ARG A 218 -9.44 -17.56 -10.85
CA ARG A 218 -9.80 -18.48 -11.95
C ARG A 218 -10.90 -19.47 -11.56
N ALA A 219 -10.82 -20.05 -10.37
CA ALA A 219 -11.73 -21.10 -9.92
C ALA A 219 -13.13 -20.57 -9.51
N HIS A 220 -13.28 -19.26 -9.27
CA HIS A 220 -14.53 -18.65 -8.82
C HIS A 220 -14.89 -17.39 -9.63
N ARG A 221 -14.31 -17.22 -10.81
CA ARG A 221 -14.51 -16.03 -11.64
C ARG A 221 -15.99 -15.78 -11.98
N GLU A 222 -16.76 -16.84 -12.19
CA GLU A 222 -18.19 -16.79 -12.47
C GLU A 222 -19.05 -16.33 -11.28
N HIS A 223 -18.48 -16.38 -10.07
CA HIS A 223 -19.14 -15.91 -8.84
C HIS A 223 -18.83 -14.44 -8.53
N ILE A 224 -17.97 -13.79 -9.33
CA ILE A 224 -17.61 -12.38 -9.17
C ILE A 224 -18.57 -11.52 -10.01
N ARG A 225 -19.22 -10.57 -9.35
CA ARG A 225 -20.12 -9.61 -9.97
C ARG A 225 -19.43 -8.25 -10.00
N LEU A 226 -18.90 -7.89 -11.16
CA LEU A 226 -18.29 -6.57 -11.39
C LEU A 226 -19.36 -5.49 -11.53
N SER A 227 -18.96 -4.22 -11.38
CA SER A 227 -19.85 -3.06 -11.45
C SER A 227 -21.13 -3.23 -10.60
N THR A 228 -20.98 -3.94 -9.47
CA THR A 228 -22.09 -4.29 -8.56
C THR A 228 -21.74 -3.80 -7.15
N PRO A 229 -21.78 -2.48 -6.90
CA PRO A 229 -21.53 -1.94 -5.57
C PRO A 229 -22.62 -2.42 -4.59
N VAL A 230 -22.18 -2.87 -3.42
CA VAL A 230 -23.07 -3.09 -2.29
C VAL A 230 -23.46 -1.72 -1.74
N LEU A 231 -24.76 -1.55 -1.48
CA LEU A 231 -25.35 -0.30 -1.01
C LEU A 231 -25.62 -0.31 0.49
N ALA A 232 -25.99 -1.48 1.04
CA ALA A 232 -26.27 -1.65 2.46
C ALA A 232 -26.09 -3.11 2.88
N VAL A 233 -25.83 -3.31 4.17
CA VAL A 233 -25.78 -4.61 4.83
C VAL A 233 -26.63 -4.55 6.08
N ARG A 234 -27.64 -5.41 6.17
CA ARG A 234 -28.44 -5.64 7.37
C ARG A 234 -28.19 -7.04 7.92
N ARG A 235 -27.97 -7.14 9.21
CA ARG A 235 -27.61 -8.40 9.85
C ARG A 235 -28.69 -8.84 10.82
N GLU A 236 -29.02 -10.11 10.74
CA GLU A 236 -29.94 -10.78 11.66
C GLU A 236 -29.19 -11.92 12.39
N ALA A 237 -29.74 -12.43 13.44
CA ALA A 237 -29.10 -13.48 14.26
C ALA A 237 -28.69 -14.72 13.44
N SER A 238 -29.47 -15.06 12.39
CA SER A 238 -29.26 -16.28 11.60
C SER A 238 -28.76 -16.04 10.17
N ARG A 239 -28.76 -14.79 9.68
CA ARG A 239 -28.44 -14.47 8.27
C ARG A 239 -27.95 -13.04 8.12
N VAL A 240 -27.33 -12.79 6.98
CA VAL A 240 -26.93 -11.45 6.53
C VAL A 240 -27.68 -11.13 5.24
N ILE A 241 -28.16 -9.92 5.10
CA ILE A 241 -28.85 -9.41 3.91
C ILE A 241 -27.94 -8.36 3.29
N VAL A 242 -27.57 -8.58 2.04
CA VAL A 242 -26.73 -7.67 1.24
C VAL A 242 -27.62 -7.03 0.19
N THR A 243 -27.68 -5.70 0.19
CA THR A 243 -28.46 -4.91 -0.76
C THR A 243 -27.54 -4.35 -1.85
N SER A 244 -27.89 -4.62 -3.11
CA SER A 244 -27.26 -4.04 -4.29
C SER A 244 -28.30 -3.42 -5.21
N ALA A 245 -27.89 -2.88 -6.36
CA ALA A 245 -28.84 -2.41 -7.37
C ALA A 245 -29.79 -3.51 -7.89
N ALA A 246 -29.40 -4.78 -7.76
CA ALA A 246 -30.24 -5.92 -8.12
C ALA A 246 -31.30 -6.31 -7.04
N GLY A 247 -31.26 -5.65 -5.89
CA GLY A 247 -32.13 -5.91 -4.74
C GLY A 247 -31.41 -6.60 -3.59
N ASP A 248 -32.20 -7.15 -2.67
CA ASP A 248 -31.75 -7.82 -1.45
C ASP A 248 -31.42 -9.29 -1.72
N GLU A 249 -30.25 -9.74 -1.26
CA GLU A 249 -29.88 -11.14 -1.27
C GLU A 249 -29.47 -11.60 0.14
N THR A 250 -29.82 -12.84 0.47
CA THR A 250 -29.59 -13.42 1.81
C THR A 250 -28.43 -14.40 1.78
N PHE A 251 -27.56 -14.29 2.80
CA PHE A 251 -26.36 -15.10 2.98
C PHE A 251 -26.26 -15.64 4.43
N ASP A 252 -25.54 -16.75 4.59
CA ASP A 252 -25.27 -17.35 5.90
C ASP A 252 -24.14 -16.64 6.64
N ALA A 253 -23.21 -16.03 5.92
CA ALA A 253 -22.09 -15.26 6.45
C ALA A 253 -21.61 -14.19 5.44
N LEU A 254 -20.86 -13.20 5.93
CA LEU A 254 -20.36 -12.10 5.15
C LEU A 254 -18.87 -11.86 5.45
N PHE A 255 -18.06 -11.74 4.40
CA PHE A 255 -16.71 -11.22 4.45
C PHE A 255 -16.66 -9.81 3.85
N VAL A 256 -16.22 -8.84 4.64
CA VAL A 256 -16.11 -7.43 4.22
C VAL A 256 -14.62 -7.13 3.98
N ALA A 257 -14.26 -6.99 2.72
CA ALA A 257 -12.88 -6.82 2.26
C ALA A 257 -12.64 -5.49 1.51
N CYS A 258 -13.50 -4.50 1.74
CA CYS A 258 -13.31 -3.11 1.34
C CYS A 258 -12.60 -2.31 2.46
N HIS A 259 -12.38 -1.00 2.29
CA HIS A 259 -11.79 -0.15 3.33
C HIS A 259 -12.66 -0.14 4.59
N SER A 260 -12.04 0.14 5.76
CA SER A 260 -12.74 0.08 7.06
C SER A 260 -13.85 1.12 7.17
N ASP A 261 -13.66 2.33 6.65
CA ASP A 261 -14.65 3.39 6.58
C ASP A 261 -15.83 3.02 5.67
N GLN A 262 -15.53 2.43 4.50
CA GLN A 262 -16.55 1.90 3.59
C GLN A 262 -17.31 0.74 4.25
N ALA A 263 -16.59 -0.19 4.90
CA ALA A 263 -17.19 -1.28 5.64
C ALA A 263 -18.18 -0.77 6.69
N LEU A 264 -17.77 0.23 7.48
CA LEU A 264 -18.64 0.84 8.49
C LEU A 264 -19.85 1.54 7.88
N ALA A 265 -19.67 2.24 6.76
CA ALA A 265 -20.75 2.94 6.07
C ALA A 265 -21.80 2.01 5.46
N LEU A 266 -21.43 0.78 5.09
CA LEU A 266 -22.35 -0.22 4.54
C LEU A 266 -23.28 -0.82 5.60
N LEU A 267 -22.89 -0.82 6.88
CA LEU A 267 -23.67 -1.46 7.94
C LEU A 267 -24.85 -0.58 8.37
N GLU A 268 -26.08 -1.10 8.29
CA GLU A 268 -27.27 -0.44 8.82
C GLU A 268 -27.33 -0.48 10.36
N ASP A 269 -26.67 -1.46 10.97
CA ASP A 269 -26.75 -1.81 12.39
C ASP A 269 -25.36 -1.97 13.06
N PRO A 270 -24.38 -1.10 12.82
CA PRO A 270 -23.05 -1.27 13.36
C PRO A 270 -23.07 -1.19 14.91
N SER A 271 -22.39 -2.13 15.55
CA SER A 271 -22.18 -2.12 17.01
C SER A 271 -21.28 -0.96 17.43
N GLU A 272 -21.24 -0.65 18.73
CA GLU A 272 -20.31 0.36 19.28
C GLU A 272 -18.86 -0.05 19.07
N THR A 273 -18.53 -1.34 19.18
CA THR A 273 -17.18 -1.86 18.94
C THR A 273 -16.79 -1.69 17.47
N GLU A 274 -17.65 -2.02 16.52
CA GLU A 274 -17.39 -1.81 15.08
C GLU A 274 -17.19 -0.34 14.75
N ARG A 275 -18.00 0.56 15.32
CA ARG A 275 -17.80 2.01 15.15
C ARG A 275 -16.44 2.47 15.67
N ALA A 276 -16.06 1.99 16.86
CA ALA A 276 -14.81 2.36 17.49
C ALA A 276 -13.58 1.80 16.76
N VAL A 277 -13.66 0.57 16.23
CA VAL A 277 -12.53 -0.11 15.60
C VAL A 277 -12.39 0.30 14.13
N LEU A 278 -13.46 0.18 13.34
CA LEU A 278 -13.42 0.51 11.91
C LEU A 278 -13.30 2.01 11.65
N GLY A 279 -13.96 2.83 12.51
CA GLY A 279 -13.94 4.29 12.39
C GLY A 279 -12.63 4.95 12.85
N ALA A 280 -11.74 4.22 13.55
CA ALA A 280 -10.44 4.76 13.95
C ALA A 280 -9.44 4.81 12.79
N ILE A 281 -9.69 4.11 11.68
CA ILE A 281 -8.80 4.03 10.53
C ILE A 281 -9.34 4.97 9.46
N CYS A 282 -8.66 6.11 9.30
CA CYS A 282 -8.97 7.09 8.26
C CYS A 282 -8.20 6.81 6.98
N TYR A 283 -8.65 7.40 5.87
CA TYR A 283 -8.02 7.25 4.57
C TYR A 283 -7.70 8.60 3.95
N GLN A 284 -6.59 8.64 3.21
CA GLN A 284 -6.18 9.78 2.40
C GLN A 284 -6.39 9.45 0.92
N ASP A 285 -7.06 10.37 0.22
CA ASP A 285 -7.22 10.29 -1.24
C ASP A 285 -5.92 10.62 -1.95
N ASN A 286 -5.61 9.85 -2.99
CA ASN A 286 -4.46 10.08 -3.85
C ASN A 286 -4.91 10.04 -5.32
N GLU A 287 -4.70 11.14 -6.03
CA GLU A 287 -4.82 11.16 -7.48
C GLU A 287 -3.57 10.52 -8.08
N VAL A 288 -3.77 9.53 -8.97
CA VAL A 288 -2.69 8.75 -9.57
C VAL A 288 -2.81 8.80 -11.09
N LEU A 289 -1.73 9.18 -11.76
CA LEU A 289 -1.65 9.21 -13.21
C LEU A 289 -0.58 8.25 -13.74
N LEU A 290 -0.98 7.42 -14.68
CA LEU A 290 -0.04 6.72 -15.56
C LEU A 290 0.22 7.59 -16.78
N HIS A 291 1.48 7.89 -17.07
CA HIS A 291 1.87 8.83 -18.14
C HIS A 291 3.27 8.54 -18.69
N THR A 292 3.63 9.26 -19.75
CA THR A 292 4.95 9.16 -20.40
C THR A 292 5.82 10.42 -20.21
N ASP A 293 5.35 11.41 -19.47
CA ASP A 293 6.07 12.65 -19.21
C ASP A 293 7.23 12.44 -18.22
N SER A 294 8.45 12.37 -18.74
CA SER A 294 9.66 12.21 -17.93
C SER A 294 10.20 13.53 -17.34
N SER A 295 9.55 14.67 -17.58
CA SER A 295 9.98 15.98 -17.02
C SER A 295 9.86 16.05 -15.50
N LEU A 296 9.00 15.20 -14.91
CA LEU A 296 8.84 15.07 -13.47
C LEU A 296 10.03 14.37 -12.80
N MET A 297 10.78 13.59 -13.57
CA MET A 297 11.99 12.94 -13.07
C MET A 297 13.08 13.98 -12.72
N PRO A 298 14.07 13.65 -11.87
CA PRO A 298 15.21 14.51 -11.63
C PRO A 298 15.87 14.96 -12.95
N ARG A 299 16.32 16.21 -13.03
CA ARG A 299 16.99 16.76 -14.23
C ARG A 299 18.25 15.97 -14.61
N ARG A 300 18.90 15.38 -13.59
CA ARG A 300 20.10 14.56 -13.78
C ARG A 300 19.70 13.08 -13.88
N ARG A 301 19.92 12.46 -15.01
CA ARG A 301 19.61 11.03 -15.21
C ARG A 301 20.29 10.11 -14.18
N ARG A 302 21.45 10.50 -13.63
CA ARG A 302 22.12 9.76 -12.54
C ARG A 302 21.38 9.79 -11.20
N ALA A 303 20.42 10.70 -11.04
CA ALA A 303 19.55 10.78 -9.87
C ALA A 303 18.18 10.11 -10.10
N TRP A 304 17.95 9.54 -11.29
CA TRP A 304 16.75 8.79 -11.57
C TRP A 304 16.72 7.52 -10.73
N ALA A 305 15.63 7.31 -10.06
CA ALA A 305 15.38 6.17 -9.20
C ALA A 305 14.08 5.47 -9.59
N ALA A 306 13.86 4.31 -9.04
CA ALA A 306 12.57 3.63 -9.12
C ALA A 306 11.45 4.48 -8.50
N TRP A 307 11.73 5.08 -7.33
CA TRP A 307 10.85 5.99 -6.61
C TRP A 307 11.49 7.37 -6.55
N ASN A 308 10.86 8.38 -7.16
CA ASN A 308 11.36 9.75 -7.21
C ASN A 308 10.44 10.67 -6.44
N TYR A 309 10.89 11.10 -5.27
CA TYR A 309 10.20 12.06 -4.44
C TYR A 309 10.48 13.50 -4.90
N HIS A 310 9.42 14.27 -5.10
CA HIS A 310 9.52 15.64 -5.58
C HIS A 310 9.06 16.62 -4.49
N LEU A 311 10.03 17.31 -3.88
CA LEU A 311 9.81 18.43 -2.96
C LEU A 311 9.57 19.68 -3.79
N GLN A 312 8.32 20.11 -3.89
CA GLN A 312 7.89 21.29 -4.64
C GLN A 312 8.04 22.57 -3.79
N ASP A 313 8.05 23.73 -4.45
CA ASP A 313 8.05 25.06 -3.82
C ASP A 313 6.69 25.45 -3.22
N THR A 314 5.93 24.51 -2.67
CA THR A 314 4.70 24.82 -1.94
C THR A 314 5.04 25.36 -0.55
N VAL A 315 4.20 26.26 -0.03
CA VAL A 315 4.31 26.76 1.35
C VAL A 315 4.58 25.61 2.29
N ALA A 316 5.70 25.68 3.02
CA ALA A 316 6.32 24.58 3.74
C ALA A 316 5.30 23.60 4.37
N GLY A 317 5.29 22.38 3.87
CA GLY A 317 4.57 21.27 4.49
C GLY A 317 3.08 21.12 4.20
N ALA A 318 2.48 21.93 3.32
CA ALA A 318 1.06 21.80 2.99
C ALA A 318 0.87 21.02 1.68
N GLY A 319 0.20 19.88 1.76
CA GLY A 319 -0.28 19.10 0.63
C GLY A 319 0.28 17.67 0.54
N PRO A 320 -0.41 16.82 -0.20
CA PRO A 320 -0.03 15.42 -0.35
C PRO A 320 1.31 15.27 -1.08
N VAL A 321 2.00 14.20 -0.76
CA VAL A 321 3.33 13.86 -1.28
C VAL A 321 3.29 13.63 -2.79
N ALA A 322 4.13 14.34 -3.53
CA ALA A 322 4.38 14.10 -4.95
C ALA A 322 5.46 13.03 -5.13
N VAL A 323 5.08 11.86 -5.62
CA VAL A 323 5.99 10.75 -5.93
C VAL A 323 5.79 10.32 -7.37
N THR A 324 6.89 10.16 -8.11
CA THR A 324 6.88 9.57 -9.46
C THR A 324 7.63 8.24 -9.44
N TYR A 325 6.93 7.16 -9.71
CA TYR A 325 7.52 5.83 -9.94
C TYR A 325 7.96 5.71 -11.39
N ASN A 326 9.21 5.31 -11.63
CA ASN A 326 9.70 4.95 -12.95
C ASN A 326 9.47 3.46 -13.20
N MET A 327 8.48 3.15 -14.01
CA MET A 327 8.06 1.77 -14.24
C MET A 327 9.05 0.99 -15.11
N ASN A 328 9.85 1.67 -15.95
CA ASN A 328 10.93 1.02 -16.71
C ASN A 328 11.98 0.45 -15.77
N ILE A 329 12.33 1.17 -14.68
CA ILE A 329 13.26 0.67 -13.67
C ILE A 329 12.59 -0.44 -12.84
N LEU A 330 11.36 -0.20 -12.35
CA LEU A 330 10.66 -1.15 -11.46
C LEU A 330 10.29 -2.46 -12.16
N GLN A 331 9.73 -2.40 -13.37
CA GLN A 331 9.27 -3.59 -14.09
C GLN A 331 10.22 -4.06 -15.18
N GLY A 332 11.39 -3.38 -15.33
CA GLY A 332 12.45 -3.82 -16.23
C GLY A 332 12.09 -3.71 -17.73
N PHE A 333 11.35 -2.65 -18.12
CA PHE A 333 11.01 -2.45 -19.54
C PHE A 333 12.23 -1.99 -20.34
N ASP A 334 12.63 -2.79 -21.33
CA ASP A 334 13.70 -2.44 -22.29
C ASP A 334 13.10 -1.68 -23.49
N CYS A 335 12.80 -0.39 -23.27
CA CYS A 335 12.29 0.51 -24.31
C CYS A 335 12.71 1.96 -24.03
N ASP A 336 12.78 2.77 -25.09
CA ASP A 336 13.17 4.19 -25.00
C ASP A 336 12.09 5.03 -24.31
N GLN A 337 10.82 4.68 -24.51
CA GLN A 337 9.69 5.35 -23.87
C GLN A 337 9.72 5.12 -22.37
N GLN A 338 9.61 6.21 -21.60
CA GLN A 338 9.47 6.12 -20.14
C GLN A 338 8.00 6.03 -19.78
N TYR A 339 7.68 5.09 -18.91
CA TYR A 339 6.38 4.95 -18.26
C TYR A 339 6.51 5.36 -16.80
N CYS A 340 5.71 6.33 -16.41
CA CYS A 340 5.73 6.88 -15.06
C CYS A 340 4.34 6.73 -14.43
N VAL A 341 4.32 6.42 -13.13
CA VAL A 341 3.12 6.51 -12.31
C VAL A 341 3.36 7.59 -11.27
N THR A 342 2.60 8.67 -11.34
CA THR A 342 2.78 9.83 -10.45
C THR A 342 1.57 10.01 -9.55
N LEU A 343 1.84 10.18 -8.25
CA LEU A 343 0.85 10.49 -7.22
C LEU A 343 0.89 11.98 -6.92
N ASN A 344 -0.31 12.58 -6.82
CA ASN A 344 -0.56 13.90 -6.25
C ASN A 344 0.20 15.06 -6.93
N ASN A 345 0.51 14.94 -8.21
CA ASN A 345 1.18 16.00 -8.98
C ASN A 345 0.65 16.09 -10.42
N SER A 346 -0.63 15.89 -10.61
CA SER A 346 -1.28 15.86 -11.92
C SER A 346 -1.15 17.16 -12.70
N ALA A 347 -1.15 18.31 -12.00
CA ALA A 347 -1.05 19.63 -12.63
C ALA A 347 0.32 19.86 -13.34
N ALA A 348 1.36 19.13 -12.95
CA ALA A 348 2.69 19.26 -13.54
C ALA A 348 2.89 18.34 -14.75
N ILE A 349 1.94 17.44 -15.06
CA ILE A 349 2.04 16.46 -16.15
C ILE A 349 1.42 17.05 -17.39
N ASP A 350 2.11 16.94 -18.55
CA ASP A 350 1.53 17.27 -19.84
C ASP A 350 0.28 16.40 -20.10
N PRO A 351 -0.91 17.01 -20.25
CA PRO A 351 -2.15 16.27 -20.46
C PRO A 351 -2.15 15.34 -21.69
N HIS A 352 -1.33 15.64 -22.70
CA HIS A 352 -1.19 14.82 -23.92
C HIS A 352 -0.37 13.54 -23.69
N GLN A 353 0.34 13.46 -22.58
CA GLN A 353 1.15 12.31 -22.21
C GLN A 353 0.50 11.42 -21.14
N VAL A 354 -0.72 11.76 -20.73
CA VAL A 354 -1.49 10.97 -19.76
C VAL A 354 -2.13 9.77 -20.47
N ILE A 355 -1.88 8.58 -19.92
CA ILE A 355 -2.44 7.31 -20.40
C ILE A 355 -3.70 6.95 -19.63
N ALA A 356 -3.64 7.04 -18.30
CA ALA A 356 -4.76 6.70 -17.41
C ALA A 356 -4.76 7.57 -16.15
N ARG A 357 -5.96 7.77 -15.59
CA ARG A 357 -6.19 8.45 -14.31
C ARG A 357 -6.87 7.50 -13.35
N MET A 358 -6.40 7.44 -12.13
CA MET A 358 -6.93 6.62 -11.05
C MET A 358 -7.04 7.45 -9.77
N HIS A 359 -7.91 7.01 -8.87
CA HIS A 359 -8.00 7.48 -7.50
C HIS A 359 -7.79 6.32 -6.57
N TYR A 360 -6.77 6.40 -5.72
CA TYR A 360 -6.49 5.41 -4.70
C TYR A 360 -6.58 6.03 -3.32
N GLN A 361 -7.08 5.27 -2.37
CA GLN A 361 -7.15 5.67 -0.98
C GLN A 361 -6.18 4.82 -0.17
N HIS A 362 -5.36 5.48 0.64
CA HIS A 362 -4.40 4.82 1.51
C HIS A 362 -4.74 5.09 2.98
N PRO A 363 -4.63 4.06 3.87
CA PRO A 363 -4.89 4.25 5.29
C PRO A 363 -3.86 5.19 5.92
N VAL A 364 -4.34 6.04 6.81
CA VAL A 364 -3.52 6.95 7.63
C VAL A 364 -3.30 6.32 9.01
N TYR A 365 -2.04 6.21 9.40
CA TYR A 365 -1.67 5.57 10.66
C TYR A 365 -1.45 6.60 11.76
N THR A 366 -2.35 6.60 12.73
CA THR A 366 -2.28 7.37 13.99
C THR A 366 -2.13 6.40 15.15
N PRO A 367 -1.77 6.88 16.36
CA PRO A 367 -1.79 6.02 17.55
C PRO A 367 -3.11 5.28 17.75
N GLU A 368 -4.24 5.93 17.46
CA GLU A 368 -5.58 5.37 17.59
C GLU A 368 -5.84 4.27 16.57
N SER A 369 -5.46 4.49 15.28
CA SER A 369 -5.62 3.48 14.24
C SER A 369 -4.74 2.25 14.47
N VAL A 370 -3.51 2.45 14.95
CA VAL A 370 -2.60 1.35 15.30
C VAL A 370 -3.15 0.57 16.51
N ALA A 371 -3.72 1.24 17.51
CA ALA A 371 -4.38 0.56 18.61
C ALA A 371 -5.61 -0.24 18.16
N ALA A 372 -6.40 0.30 17.22
CA ALA A 372 -7.58 -0.38 16.67
C ALA A 372 -7.22 -1.65 15.89
N GLN A 373 -6.05 -1.70 15.22
CA GLN A 373 -5.58 -2.91 14.54
C GLN A 373 -5.50 -4.13 15.45
N GLY A 374 -5.09 -3.95 16.70
CA GLY A 374 -5.02 -5.03 17.71
C GLY A 374 -6.39 -5.58 18.15
N ARG A 375 -7.49 -4.92 17.74
CA ARG A 375 -8.86 -5.25 18.16
C ARG A 375 -9.68 -5.94 17.07
N GLN A 376 -9.05 -6.39 15.98
CA GLN A 376 -9.71 -7.08 14.87
C GLN A 376 -10.56 -8.29 15.36
N ALA A 377 -10.04 -9.07 16.30
CA ALA A 377 -10.71 -10.24 16.85
C ALA A 377 -12.05 -9.92 17.55
N GLU A 378 -12.23 -8.69 18.07
CA GLU A 378 -13.44 -8.28 18.77
C GLU A 378 -14.67 -8.17 17.85
N ILE A 379 -14.40 -7.89 16.55
CA ILE A 379 -15.46 -7.67 15.54
C ILE A 379 -15.57 -8.80 14.52
N ASN A 380 -14.64 -9.76 14.50
CA ASN A 380 -14.70 -10.92 13.61
C ASN A 380 -15.49 -12.06 14.25
N GLY A 381 -16.64 -12.43 13.64
CA GLY A 381 -17.55 -13.49 14.07
C GLY A 381 -18.90 -13.02 14.59
N PRO A 382 -19.02 -11.92 15.38
CA PRO A 382 -20.32 -11.37 15.73
C PRO A 382 -21.17 -11.09 14.50
N MET A 383 -22.48 -11.34 14.61
CA MET A 383 -23.45 -11.15 13.51
C MET A 383 -23.03 -11.79 12.18
N ARG A 384 -22.23 -12.88 12.22
CA ARG A 384 -21.76 -13.64 11.03
C ARG A 384 -20.94 -12.82 10.05
N THR A 385 -20.27 -11.76 10.53
CA THR A 385 -19.51 -10.82 9.73
C THR A 385 -18.02 -10.92 10.05
N TYR A 386 -17.19 -10.89 9.01
CA TYR A 386 -15.74 -11.05 9.08
C TYR A 386 -15.07 -9.96 8.25
N TYR A 387 -14.15 -9.21 8.86
CA TYR A 387 -13.49 -8.08 8.25
C TYR A 387 -12.04 -8.42 7.93
N CYS A 388 -11.65 -8.21 6.67
CA CYS A 388 -10.28 -8.37 6.21
C CYS A 388 -9.87 -7.19 5.31
N GLY A 389 -8.58 -6.89 5.27
CA GLY A 389 -8.04 -5.78 4.49
C GLY A 389 -6.61 -5.49 4.93
N ALA A 390 -5.81 -4.88 4.06
CA ALA A 390 -4.43 -4.55 4.35
C ALA A 390 -4.26 -3.55 5.50
N TYR A 391 -5.29 -2.76 5.80
CA TYR A 391 -5.33 -1.76 6.88
C TYR A 391 -5.20 -2.33 8.30
N TRP A 392 -5.36 -3.64 8.47
CA TRP A 392 -5.15 -4.30 9.75
C TRP A 392 -3.68 -4.39 10.18
N ARG A 393 -2.75 -4.00 9.30
CA ARG A 393 -1.31 -3.90 9.55
C ARG A 393 -0.75 -2.68 8.81
N TYR A 394 0.37 -2.80 8.11
CA TYR A 394 1.07 -1.70 7.44
C TYR A 394 0.46 -1.25 6.10
N GLY A 395 -0.58 -1.90 5.59
CA GLY A 395 -1.28 -1.52 4.36
C GLY A 395 -0.75 -2.16 3.08
N PHE A 396 0.10 -3.19 3.18
CA PHE A 396 0.71 -3.85 2.02
C PHE A 396 0.01 -5.16 1.65
N HIS A 397 0.41 -5.74 0.51
CA HIS A 397 -0.21 -6.98 0.00
C HIS A 397 -0.11 -8.15 0.97
N GLU A 398 1.05 -8.33 1.62
CA GLU A 398 1.21 -9.34 2.67
C GLU A 398 0.16 -9.17 3.77
N ASP A 399 -0.06 -7.92 4.19
CA ASP A 399 -1.01 -7.61 5.26
C ASP A 399 -2.44 -7.94 4.86
N GLY A 400 -2.78 -7.72 3.58
CA GLY A 400 -4.07 -8.12 3.02
C GLY A 400 -4.26 -9.64 3.02
N VAL A 401 -3.24 -10.40 2.64
CA VAL A 401 -3.26 -11.88 2.67
C VAL A 401 -3.42 -12.37 4.11
N VAL A 402 -2.56 -11.88 5.02
CA VAL A 402 -2.59 -12.30 6.43
C VAL A 402 -3.95 -11.99 7.06
N SER A 403 -4.50 -10.79 6.85
CA SER A 403 -5.79 -10.43 7.43
C SER A 403 -6.95 -11.27 6.90
N ALA A 404 -6.88 -11.73 5.64
CA ALA A 404 -7.86 -12.65 5.08
C ALA A 404 -7.76 -14.04 5.72
N LEU A 405 -6.54 -14.54 5.92
CA LEU A 405 -6.32 -15.82 6.61
C LEU A 405 -6.79 -15.75 8.07
N ASP A 406 -6.52 -14.66 8.78
CA ASP A 406 -7.00 -14.42 10.15
C ASP A 406 -8.54 -14.42 10.20
N ALA A 407 -9.20 -13.74 9.25
CA ALA A 407 -10.67 -13.71 9.17
C ALA A 407 -11.25 -15.09 8.87
N LEU A 408 -10.61 -15.88 8.01
CA LEU A 408 -10.99 -17.28 7.74
C LEU A 408 -10.85 -18.16 8.98
N GLU A 409 -9.77 -18.02 9.75
CA GLU A 409 -9.59 -18.76 11.01
C GLU A 409 -10.69 -18.43 12.02
N HIS A 410 -11.07 -17.14 12.15
CA HIS A 410 -12.21 -16.72 12.98
C HIS A 410 -13.52 -17.33 12.50
N PHE A 411 -13.73 -17.40 11.17
CA PHE A 411 -14.90 -18.04 10.59
C PHE A 411 -14.96 -19.53 10.95
N GLU A 412 -13.89 -20.28 10.73
CA GLU A 412 -13.84 -21.70 11.02
C GLU A 412 -14.09 -22.02 12.50
N ARG A 413 -13.46 -21.26 13.41
CA ARG A 413 -13.70 -21.38 14.87
C ARG A 413 -15.16 -21.18 15.21
N SER A 414 -15.77 -20.13 14.65
CA SER A 414 -17.19 -19.81 14.93
C SER A 414 -18.17 -20.86 14.39
N GLN A 415 -17.80 -21.64 13.35
CA GLN A 415 -18.60 -22.76 12.90
C GLN A 415 -18.48 -23.96 13.85
N GLY A 416 -17.29 -24.28 14.32
CA GLY A 416 -17.07 -25.36 15.30
C GLY A 416 -17.80 -25.13 16.63
N ASP A 417 -17.95 -23.89 17.07
CA ASP A 417 -18.69 -23.52 18.28
C ASP A 417 -20.22 -23.59 18.08
N ARG A 418 -20.72 -23.44 16.87
CA ARG A 418 -22.16 -23.55 16.53
C ARG A 418 -22.65 -24.98 16.36
N GLU A 419 -21.73 -25.91 16.07
CA GLU A 419 -22.02 -27.33 15.93
C GLU A 419 -22.00 -28.10 17.27
N ARG A 420 -21.50 -27.45 18.33
CA ARG A 420 -21.50 -27.96 19.72
C ARG A 420 -22.69 -27.43 20.52
#